data_053e14d6517b50febd99492b2495671e
#
_entry.id   053e14d6517b50febd99492b2495671e
#
_cell.length_a   1.000
_cell.length_b   1.000
_cell.length_c   1.000
_cell.angle_alpha   90.00
_cell.angle_beta   90.00
_cell.angle_gamma   90.00
#
_symmetry.space_group_name_H-M   'P 1'
#
loop_
_entity.id
_entity.type
_entity.pdbx_description
1 polymer ?
#
loop_
_entity_poly.entity_id
_entity_poly.type
_entity_poly.pdbx_seq_one_letter_code
_entity_poly.pdbx_strand_id
1 'polypeptide(L)'
;LNGLSPADVNFAKSYSDTATLGLREVGMWPYDQQNDLIAYKLDFNYVLDNDFISSIDFGVRYSQREFNAQRSQAGYGFEFGDNPANQPVLRLTDDMTDVVNFGGDLSNYPSFLKIDFDKAVDLVNQQLAATGQDPFTPTANWDNNWTMIQSGSVNEDVLAGYVQANLNMEIGSLPVTGNIGVRVVNTDQSSQGLQQVGFGLGEEIADEKGVISTDYIRNEIGKTYTDYLPSINLNFHLTDNDQIRFAAASVMARPPIDKLKSGMGSWYDEAETTGYRKYNAWGDTSPLLDPFNADQYDLSYEHYFEDSEGAIALAVFYKDIKSFINNFTIQPFDFEAAGFIVPDTIVDNGIEFPVVKNEGQYQTAINNDNGGYIRGVEVAYTQIFDFLPGAFAGLGFTGSYSYSDSEVEFETDLSGQSLAIPLPGLSEHVANTTLFYTLEGFDTRVSMRYRSEYVSEQVAVDSQLAFFDAETIFDYQASYAMDNGLKLLLQVNNLTDEPNKTDFGQPQQTGTIQTFGRQYYLGFSYSM
;
A
#
# COMPACT_ATOMS: atom_id res chain seq x y z
N LEU A 1 -15.84 2.10 22.02
CA LEU A 1 -16.29 1.39 23.26
C LEU A 1 -16.22 2.29 24.52
N ASN A 2 -16.17 3.59 24.35
CA ASN A 2 -16.25 4.53 25.46
C ASN A 2 -17.65 4.45 26.09
N GLY A 3 -17.79 3.75 27.22
CA GLY A 3 -19.02 3.70 28.00
C GLY A 3 -19.48 2.32 28.46
N LEU A 4 -18.88 1.23 27.97
CA LEU A 4 -19.15 -0.11 28.50
C LEU A 4 -18.02 -0.53 29.42
N SER A 5 -18.29 -0.71 30.70
CA SER A 5 -17.35 -1.37 31.60
C SER A 5 -17.47 -2.90 31.46
N PRO A 6 -16.43 -3.69 31.79
CA PRO A 6 -16.54 -5.15 31.80
C PRO A 6 -17.67 -5.67 32.71
N ALA A 7 -18.10 -4.88 33.69
CA ALA A 7 -19.25 -5.19 34.52
C ALA A 7 -20.60 -5.10 33.77
N ASP A 8 -20.64 -4.36 32.66
CA ASP A 8 -21.84 -4.18 31.83
C ASP A 8 -21.96 -5.28 30.75
N VAL A 9 -20.87 -6.04 30.51
CA VAL A 9 -20.84 -7.15 29.55
C VAL A 9 -20.83 -8.46 30.33
N ASN A 10 -21.93 -9.18 30.34
CA ASN A 10 -22.02 -10.49 30.98
C ASN A 10 -21.46 -11.56 30.04
N PHE A 11 -20.18 -11.86 30.17
CA PHE A 11 -19.56 -12.99 29.47
C PHE A 11 -20.01 -14.31 30.12
N ALA A 12 -20.93 -15.00 29.48
CA ALA A 12 -21.44 -16.30 29.95
C ALA A 12 -20.36 -17.41 29.97
N LYS A 13 -19.21 -17.18 29.34
CA LYS A 13 -18.06 -18.11 29.27
C LYS A 13 -16.74 -17.34 29.40
N SER A 14 -15.75 -17.99 30.04
CA SER A 14 -14.38 -17.48 30.07
C SER A 14 -13.71 -17.69 28.70
N TYR A 15 -13.13 -16.64 28.13
CA TYR A 15 -12.34 -16.70 26.88
C TYR A 15 -10.88 -17.08 27.14
N SER A 16 -10.49 -17.34 28.39
CA SER A 16 -9.14 -17.74 28.79
C SER A 16 -9.09 -19.15 29.42
N ASP A 17 -10.12 -19.95 29.25
CA ASP A 17 -10.21 -21.32 29.84
C ASP A 17 -10.27 -22.36 28.72
N THR A 18 -9.19 -23.14 28.55
CA THR A 18 -9.09 -24.25 27.58
C THR A 18 -10.17 -25.33 27.80
N ALA A 19 -10.70 -25.48 29.00
CA ALA A 19 -11.77 -26.43 29.28
C ALA A 19 -13.10 -26.06 28.62
N THR A 20 -13.30 -24.78 28.31
CA THR A 20 -14.55 -24.25 27.73
C THR A 20 -14.45 -23.91 26.25
N LEU A 21 -13.23 -23.84 25.73
CA LEU A 21 -12.95 -23.45 24.35
C LEU A 21 -12.40 -24.64 23.57
N GLY A 22 -12.68 -24.66 22.27
CA GLY A 22 -12.17 -25.65 21.35
C GLY A 22 -11.93 -25.05 19.99
N LEU A 23 -10.99 -25.64 19.26
CA LEU A 23 -10.66 -25.30 17.90
C LEU A 23 -11.73 -25.86 16.97
N ARG A 24 -12.41 -25.01 16.22
CA ARG A 24 -13.42 -25.39 15.23
C ARG A 24 -12.93 -25.22 13.80
N GLU A 25 -12.04 -24.27 13.60
CA GLU A 25 -11.52 -23.89 12.30
C GLU A 25 -10.03 -23.58 12.42
N VAL A 26 -9.27 -24.02 11.46
CA VAL A 26 -7.90 -23.58 11.19
C VAL A 26 -7.79 -23.28 9.70
N GLY A 27 -7.30 -22.11 9.36
CA GLY A 27 -7.09 -21.72 7.97
C GLY A 27 -5.77 -21.03 7.76
N MET A 28 -5.18 -21.22 6.61
CA MET A 28 -4.05 -20.43 6.13
C MET A 28 -4.25 -20.10 4.66
N TRP A 29 -3.78 -18.92 4.27
CA TRP A 29 -3.93 -18.37 2.93
C TRP A 29 -2.59 -17.83 2.42
N PRO A 30 -1.62 -18.71 2.11
CA PRO A 30 -0.32 -18.28 1.61
C PRO A 30 -0.43 -17.48 0.33
N TYR A 31 0.43 -16.48 0.20
CA TYR A 31 0.55 -15.67 -0.98
C TYR A 31 2.03 -15.50 -1.32
N ASP A 32 2.50 -16.33 -2.26
CA ASP A 32 3.86 -16.27 -2.75
C ASP A 32 3.97 -15.25 -3.87
N GLN A 33 4.94 -14.35 -3.75
CA GLN A 33 5.21 -13.32 -4.74
C GLN A 33 6.70 -13.30 -5.07
N GLN A 34 7.00 -13.32 -6.36
CA GLN A 34 8.35 -13.12 -6.88
C GLN A 34 8.33 -11.92 -7.82
N ASN A 35 9.32 -11.05 -7.69
CA ASN A 35 9.43 -9.82 -8.47
C ASN A 35 10.87 -9.61 -8.89
N ASP A 36 11.15 -9.88 -10.16
CA ASP A 36 12.47 -9.79 -10.76
C ASP A 36 12.56 -8.56 -11.64
N LEU A 37 13.63 -7.77 -11.50
CA LEU A 37 13.89 -6.59 -12.32
C LEU A 37 15.31 -6.61 -12.85
N ILE A 38 15.43 -6.52 -14.17
CA ILE A 38 16.71 -6.32 -14.86
C ILE A 38 16.66 -4.97 -15.56
N ALA A 39 17.69 -4.15 -15.40
CA ALA A 39 17.73 -2.84 -16.04
C ALA A 39 19.13 -2.51 -16.56
N TYR A 40 19.17 -1.90 -17.72
CA TYR A 40 20.36 -1.36 -18.38
C TYR A 40 20.18 0.13 -18.58
N LYS A 41 21.22 0.92 -18.28
CA LYS A 41 21.20 2.38 -18.40
C LYS A 41 22.51 2.87 -19.01
N LEU A 42 22.42 3.82 -19.92
CA LEU A 42 23.54 4.56 -20.49
C LEU A 42 23.23 6.06 -20.40
N ASP A 43 24.13 6.81 -19.78
CA ASP A 43 24.03 8.27 -19.65
C ASP A 43 25.28 8.93 -20.22
N PHE A 44 25.08 10.06 -20.83
CA PHE A 44 26.09 10.90 -21.42
C PHE A 44 25.93 12.34 -20.91
N ASN A 45 27.06 12.98 -20.59
CA ASN A 45 27.11 14.40 -20.30
C ASN A 45 28.03 15.06 -21.34
N TYR A 46 27.53 16.09 -22.00
CA TYR A 46 28.29 16.89 -22.95
C TYR A 46 28.42 18.31 -22.42
N VAL A 47 29.61 18.67 -21.97
CA VAL A 47 29.94 20.00 -21.44
C VAL A 47 30.05 21.00 -22.58
N LEU A 48 29.40 22.16 -22.42
CA LEU A 48 29.42 23.26 -23.35
C LEU A 48 30.17 24.45 -22.77
N ASP A 49 30.94 25.14 -23.63
CA ASP A 49 31.54 26.45 -23.31
C ASP A 49 30.56 27.55 -23.75
N ASN A 50 29.51 27.78 -22.95
CA ASN A 50 28.43 28.69 -23.25
C ASN A 50 27.90 29.36 -21.98
N ASP A 51 27.55 30.65 -22.06
CA ASP A 51 27.12 31.48 -20.92
C ASP A 51 25.70 31.14 -20.41
N PHE A 52 24.94 30.31 -21.12
CA PHE A 52 23.55 29.98 -20.77
C PHE A 52 23.37 28.48 -20.44
N ILE A 53 24.03 27.61 -21.22
CA ILE A 53 23.90 26.15 -21.08
C ILE A 53 25.29 25.61 -20.76
N SER A 54 25.44 25.10 -19.54
CA SER A 54 26.71 24.53 -19.07
C SER A 54 26.95 23.13 -19.61
N SER A 55 25.89 22.33 -19.78
CA SER A 55 25.98 20.98 -20.35
C SER A 55 24.64 20.49 -20.87
N ILE A 56 24.69 19.44 -21.69
CA ILE A 56 23.54 18.65 -22.11
C ILE A 56 23.73 17.23 -21.59
N ASP A 57 22.73 16.76 -20.83
CA ASP A 57 22.66 15.37 -20.42
C ASP A 57 21.64 14.64 -21.28
N PHE A 58 21.97 13.44 -21.72
CA PHE A 58 21.04 12.57 -22.42
C PHE A 58 21.35 11.12 -22.12
N GLY A 59 20.33 10.30 -22.19
CA GLY A 59 20.52 8.89 -21.89
C GLY A 59 19.33 8.02 -22.29
N VAL A 60 19.57 6.73 -22.21
CA VAL A 60 18.58 5.69 -22.48
C VAL A 60 18.61 4.66 -21.37
N ARG A 61 17.43 4.17 -21.02
CA ARG A 61 17.24 3.07 -20.07
C ARG A 61 16.26 2.07 -20.66
N TYR A 62 16.63 0.78 -20.61
CA TYR A 62 15.74 -0.35 -20.82
C TYR A 62 15.62 -1.15 -19.54
N SER A 63 14.41 -1.56 -19.18
CA SER A 63 14.20 -2.45 -18.04
C SER A 63 13.10 -3.45 -18.36
N GLN A 64 13.31 -4.66 -17.88
CA GLN A 64 12.40 -5.79 -17.89
C GLN A 64 12.02 -6.12 -16.45
N ARG A 65 10.73 -6.25 -16.17
CA ARG A 65 10.21 -6.63 -14.86
C ARG A 65 9.24 -7.80 -15.03
N GLU A 66 9.47 -8.85 -14.29
CA GLU A 66 8.58 -10.01 -14.20
C GLU A 66 8.08 -10.14 -12.77
N PHE A 67 6.77 -10.20 -12.62
CA PHE A 67 6.09 -10.42 -11.36
C PHE A 67 5.24 -11.68 -11.46
N ASN A 68 5.45 -12.61 -10.53
CA ASN A 68 4.68 -13.83 -10.41
C ASN A 68 4.01 -13.86 -9.04
N ALA A 69 2.73 -14.20 -9.01
CA ALA A 69 1.97 -14.32 -7.78
C ALA A 69 1.20 -15.65 -7.77
N GLN A 70 1.27 -16.35 -6.66
CA GLN A 70 0.51 -17.58 -6.45
C GLN A 70 -0.23 -17.52 -5.13
N ARG A 71 -1.54 -17.65 -5.20
CA ARG A 71 -2.44 -17.71 -4.07
C ARG A 71 -2.82 -19.15 -3.78
N SER A 72 -2.76 -19.55 -2.52
CA SER A 72 -3.16 -20.88 -2.06
C SER A 72 -4.01 -20.73 -0.80
N GLN A 73 -4.73 -21.79 -0.45
CA GLN A 73 -5.40 -21.89 0.85
C GLN A 73 -5.36 -23.32 1.37
N ALA A 74 -5.46 -23.45 2.68
CA ALA A 74 -5.81 -24.68 3.35
C ALA A 74 -6.79 -24.36 4.47
N GLY A 75 -7.83 -25.13 4.60
CA GLY A 75 -8.85 -24.98 5.62
C GLY A 75 -9.20 -26.32 6.26
N TYR A 76 -9.51 -26.29 7.55
CA TYR A 76 -10.06 -27.42 8.29
C TYR A 76 -11.20 -26.92 9.16
N GLY A 77 -12.31 -27.61 9.14
CA GLY A 77 -13.44 -27.38 10.04
C GLY A 77 -14.59 -26.63 9.38
N PHE A 78 -15.02 -25.53 9.99
CA PHE A 78 -16.22 -24.79 9.62
C PHE A 78 -16.09 -24.08 8.27
N GLU A 79 -16.98 -24.37 7.33
CA GLU A 79 -17.15 -23.59 6.10
C GLU A 79 -18.29 -22.59 6.24
N PHE A 80 -18.17 -21.43 5.54
CA PHE A 80 -19.19 -20.40 5.58
C PHE A 80 -20.54 -20.95 5.08
N GLY A 81 -21.57 -20.87 5.93
CA GLY A 81 -22.91 -21.42 5.64
C GLY A 81 -23.20 -22.78 6.29
N ASP A 82 -22.20 -23.45 6.81
CA ASP A 82 -22.39 -24.69 7.54
C ASP A 82 -23.05 -24.49 8.91
N ASN A 83 -23.77 -25.51 9.40
CA ASN A 83 -24.31 -25.47 10.75
C ASN A 83 -23.20 -25.70 11.79
N PRO A 84 -22.82 -24.71 12.61
CA PRO A 84 -21.74 -24.85 13.60
C PRO A 84 -21.94 -25.99 14.59
N ALA A 85 -23.17 -26.44 14.81
CA ALA A 85 -23.46 -27.52 15.75
C ALA A 85 -23.00 -28.89 15.26
N ASN A 86 -22.79 -29.05 13.95
CA ASN A 86 -22.41 -30.32 13.33
C ASN A 86 -20.90 -30.41 13.08
N GLN A 87 -20.14 -29.36 13.33
CA GLN A 87 -18.71 -29.33 13.05
C GLN A 87 -17.90 -30.00 14.17
N PRO A 88 -16.83 -30.74 13.84
CA PRO A 88 -15.93 -31.29 14.83
C PRO A 88 -15.27 -30.16 15.64
N VAL A 89 -15.18 -30.38 16.94
CA VAL A 89 -14.48 -29.45 17.86
C VAL A 89 -13.28 -30.17 18.41
N LEU A 90 -12.08 -29.72 18.07
CA LEU A 90 -10.84 -30.21 18.64
C LEU A 90 -10.55 -29.51 19.97
N ARG A 91 -10.21 -30.28 20.99
CA ARG A 91 -9.92 -29.71 22.30
C ARG A 91 -8.56 -29.04 22.31
N LEU A 92 -8.54 -27.80 22.79
CA LEU A 92 -7.31 -27.09 23.10
C LEU A 92 -6.73 -27.62 24.43
N THR A 93 -5.41 -27.60 24.51
CA THR A 93 -4.65 -27.96 25.73
C THR A 93 -3.82 -26.76 26.17
N ASP A 94 -3.43 -26.73 27.46
CA ASP A 94 -2.70 -25.58 28.02
C ASP A 94 -1.33 -25.39 27.40
N ASP A 95 -0.72 -26.41 26.83
CA ASP A 95 0.56 -26.34 26.14
C ASP A 95 0.44 -25.76 24.70
N MET A 96 -0.77 -25.65 24.16
CA MET A 96 -1.08 -25.06 22.85
C MET A 96 -1.46 -23.59 22.95
N THR A 97 -1.60 -23.05 24.14
CA THR A 97 -2.19 -21.72 24.33
C THR A 97 -1.42 -20.89 25.35
N ASP A 98 -1.41 -19.59 25.15
CA ASP A 98 -0.98 -18.58 26.11
C ASP A 98 -2.15 -17.69 26.48
N VAL A 99 -2.26 -17.31 27.75
CA VAL A 99 -3.26 -16.33 28.19
C VAL A 99 -2.74 -14.93 27.91
N VAL A 100 -3.44 -14.18 27.07
CA VAL A 100 -3.15 -12.78 26.79
C VAL A 100 -4.00 -11.90 27.68
N ASN A 101 -3.35 -10.99 28.41
CA ASN A 101 -3.98 -9.96 29.21
C ASN A 101 -3.73 -8.60 28.53
N PHE A 102 -4.76 -7.81 28.43
CA PHE A 102 -4.63 -6.44 27.93
C PHE A 102 -4.01 -5.52 28.98
N GLY A 103 -3.23 -4.55 28.53
CA GLY A 103 -2.62 -3.50 29.36
C GLY A 103 -3.15 -2.11 29.04
N GLY A 104 -2.69 -1.09 29.77
CA GLY A 104 -3.05 0.31 29.53
C GLY A 104 -4.55 0.55 29.61
N ASP A 105 -5.07 1.34 28.68
CA ASP A 105 -6.49 1.68 28.60
C ASP A 105 -7.41 0.49 28.32
N LEU A 106 -6.85 -0.60 27.83
CA LEU A 106 -7.56 -1.86 27.56
C LEU A 106 -7.49 -2.86 28.71
N SER A 107 -6.90 -2.51 29.84
CA SER A 107 -6.73 -3.41 31.01
C SER A 107 -8.06 -3.94 31.59
N ASN A 108 -9.18 -3.31 31.23
CA ASN A 108 -10.52 -3.73 31.64
C ASN A 108 -11.13 -4.82 30.75
N TYR A 109 -10.50 -5.15 29.60
CA TYR A 109 -11.00 -6.21 28.73
C TYR A 109 -10.66 -7.59 29.30
N PRO A 110 -11.55 -8.58 29.08
CA PRO A 110 -11.28 -9.94 29.54
C PRO A 110 -10.07 -10.53 28.82
N SER A 111 -9.31 -11.34 29.54
CA SER A 111 -8.23 -12.14 28.96
C SER A 111 -8.76 -13.11 27.90
N PHE A 112 -7.95 -13.42 26.89
CA PHE A 112 -8.28 -14.42 25.88
C PHE A 112 -7.09 -15.38 25.66
N LEU A 113 -7.35 -16.50 24.97
CA LEU A 113 -6.31 -17.46 24.60
C LEU A 113 -5.71 -17.07 23.25
N LYS A 114 -4.39 -16.92 23.23
CA LYS A 114 -3.59 -16.94 22.00
C LYS A 114 -3.25 -18.40 21.71
N ILE A 115 -3.61 -18.88 20.53
CA ILE A 115 -3.35 -20.25 20.09
C ILE A 115 -2.02 -20.28 19.34
N ASP A 116 -1.18 -21.26 19.66
CA ASP A 116 0.01 -21.61 18.91
C ASP A 116 -0.43 -22.28 17.59
N PHE A 117 -0.19 -21.58 16.47
CA PHE A 117 -0.67 -21.99 15.15
C PHE A 117 -0.06 -23.34 14.71
N ASP A 118 1.24 -23.55 14.94
CA ASP A 118 1.92 -24.78 14.52
C ASP A 118 1.35 -25.99 15.24
N LYS A 119 1.12 -25.86 16.56
CA LYS A 119 0.48 -26.92 17.35
C LYS A 119 -0.99 -27.14 16.98
N ALA A 120 -1.70 -26.08 16.55
CA ALA A 120 -3.05 -26.22 16.04
C ALA A 120 -3.07 -27.02 14.73
N VAL A 121 -2.12 -26.76 13.82
CA VAL A 121 -1.94 -27.53 12.59
C VAL A 121 -1.57 -28.99 12.88
N ASP A 122 -0.69 -29.23 13.87
CA ASP A 122 -0.34 -30.59 14.29
C ASP A 122 -1.56 -31.37 14.82
N LEU A 123 -2.40 -30.68 15.61
CA LEU A 123 -3.64 -31.28 16.13
C LEU A 123 -4.62 -31.63 15.00
N VAL A 124 -4.77 -30.73 14.01
CA VAL A 124 -5.57 -30.97 12.80
C VAL A 124 -5.03 -32.15 12.02
N ASN A 125 -3.72 -32.23 11.79
CA ASN A 125 -3.09 -33.33 11.05
C ASN A 125 -3.25 -34.68 11.77
N GLN A 126 -3.21 -34.70 13.09
CA GLN A 126 -3.52 -35.92 13.87
C GLN A 126 -4.97 -36.38 13.66
N GLN A 127 -5.92 -35.45 13.63
CA GLN A 127 -7.33 -35.75 13.37
C GLN A 127 -7.55 -36.25 11.94
N LEU A 128 -6.95 -35.59 10.94
CA LEU A 128 -7.03 -36.01 9.54
C LEU A 128 -6.46 -37.42 9.34
N ALA A 129 -5.29 -37.71 9.92
CA ALA A 129 -4.67 -39.03 9.87
C ALA A 129 -5.55 -40.09 10.54
N ALA A 130 -6.23 -39.77 11.66
CA ALA A 130 -7.13 -40.69 12.35
C ALA A 130 -8.38 -41.03 11.51
N THR A 131 -8.78 -40.15 10.58
CA THR A 131 -9.91 -40.35 9.67
C THR A 131 -9.48 -40.81 8.25
N GLY A 132 -8.18 -41.03 8.02
CA GLY A 132 -7.62 -41.46 6.75
C GLY A 132 -7.63 -40.39 5.65
N GLN A 133 -7.63 -39.13 6.06
CA GLN A 133 -7.55 -37.98 5.16
C GLN A 133 -6.11 -37.50 4.99
N ASP A 134 -5.85 -36.79 3.89
CA ASP A 134 -4.56 -36.17 3.60
C ASP A 134 -4.19 -35.07 4.62
N PRO A 135 -2.88 -34.82 4.85
CA PRO A 135 -2.43 -33.75 5.70
C PRO A 135 -2.92 -32.37 5.27
N PHE A 136 -3.11 -31.47 6.25
CA PHE A 136 -3.41 -30.07 6.04
C PHE A 136 -2.25 -29.38 5.31
N THR A 137 -2.40 -29.15 4.02
CA THR A 137 -1.36 -28.59 3.15
C THR A 137 -1.98 -27.51 2.28
N PRO A 138 -1.40 -26.30 2.23
CA PRO A 138 -1.88 -25.27 1.32
C PRO A 138 -1.75 -25.70 -0.13
N THR A 139 -2.85 -25.61 -0.87
CA THR A 139 -2.91 -25.84 -2.30
C THR A 139 -3.79 -24.78 -2.94
N ALA A 140 -3.69 -24.59 -4.26
CA ALA A 140 -4.70 -23.82 -4.97
C ALA A 140 -6.06 -24.53 -4.74
N ASN A 141 -7.03 -23.77 -4.24
CA ASN A 141 -8.36 -24.34 -3.98
C ASN A 141 -9.33 -23.86 -5.06
N TRP A 142 -9.74 -24.81 -5.88
CA TRP A 142 -10.51 -24.59 -7.09
C TRP A 142 -12.01 -24.51 -6.84
N ASP A 143 -12.46 -24.90 -5.68
CA ASP A 143 -13.83 -24.66 -5.20
C ASP A 143 -14.03 -23.19 -4.83
N ASN A 144 -12.92 -22.47 -4.59
CA ASN A 144 -12.88 -21.05 -4.33
C ASN A 144 -12.16 -20.32 -5.46
N ASN A 145 -12.89 -19.71 -6.35
CA ASN A 145 -12.34 -19.01 -7.53
C ASN A 145 -11.35 -17.87 -7.19
N TRP A 146 -11.41 -17.29 -6.00
CA TRP A 146 -10.54 -16.20 -5.60
C TRP A 146 -9.05 -16.55 -5.58
N THR A 147 -8.67 -17.78 -5.25
CA THR A 147 -7.26 -18.19 -5.31
C THR A 147 -6.75 -18.25 -6.74
N MET A 148 -7.63 -18.66 -7.67
CA MET A 148 -7.34 -18.76 -9.10
C MET A 148 -7.17 -17.40 -9.74
N ILE A 149 -8.12 -16.51 -9.53
CA ILE A 149 -8.11 -15.18 -10.14
C ILE A 149 -7.05 -14.24 -9.52
N GLN A 150 -6.62 -14.48 -8.28
CA GLN A 150 -5.55 -13.73 -7.64
C GLN A 150 -4.14 -14.25 -7.99
N SER A 151 -4.04 -15.41 -8.64
CA SER A 151 -2.79 -15.97 -9.15
C SER A 151 -2.55 -15.52 -10.59
N GLY A 152 -1.28 -15.39 -10.98
CA GLY A 152 -0.91 -15.01 -12.34
C GLY A 152 0.43 -14.28 -12.40
N SER A 153 0.79 -13.85 -13.60
CA SER A 153 2.03 -13.11 -13.83
C SER A 153 1.77 -11.78 -14.53
N VAL A 154 2.68 -10.83 -14.33
CA VAL A 154 2.72 -9.54 -15.02
C VAL A 154 4.12 -9.32 -15.54
N ASN A 155 4.22 -8.94 -16.81
CA ASN A 155 5.46 -8.54 -17.47
C ASN A 155 5.38 -7.07 -17.86
N GLU A 156 6.44 -6.33 -17.57
CA GLU A 156 6.62 -4.94 -18.01
C GLU A 156 7.97 -4.77 -18.68
N ASP A 157 7.97 -4.39 -19.95
CA ASP A 157 9.13 -3.94 -20.71
C ASP A 157 9.08 -2.43 -20.89
N VAL A 158 10.10 -1.74 -20.38
CA VAL A 158 10.12 -0.26 -20.38
C VAL A 158 11.36 0.25 -21.08
N LEU A 159 11.16 1.02 -22.15
CA LEU A 159 12.20 1.77 -22.83
C LEU A 159 12.00 3.28 -22.56
N ALA A 160 13.01 3.92 -21.98
CA ALA A 160 12.97 5.35 -21.70
C ALA A 160 14.20 6.05 -22.27
N GLY A 161 14.00 7.22 -22.88
CA GLY A 161 15.05 8.12 -23.31
C GLY A 161 14.81 9.53 -22.77
N TYR A 162 15.87 10.28 -22.51
CA TYR A 162 15.77 11.66 -22.06
C TYR A 162 16.85 12.54 -22.66
N VAL A 163 16.55 13.83 -22.71
CA VAL A 163 17.50 14.92 -22.96
C VAL A 163 17.20 16.06 -22.00
N GLN A 164 18.26 16.65 -21.45
CA GLN A 164 18.20 17.74 -20.48
C GLN A 164 19.33 18.74 -20.76
N ALA A 165 19.02 20.02 -20.76
CA ALA A 165 20.00 21.10 -20.79
C ALA A 165 20.17 21.63 -19.35
N ASN A 166 21.39 21.70 -18.87
CA ASN A 166 21.75 22.31 -17.59
C ASN A 166 22.07 23.79 -17.80
N LEU A 167 21.39 24.62 -17.04
CA LEU A 167 21.42 26.08 -17.16
C LEU A 167 22.37 26.66 -16.12
N ASN A 168 23.19 27.63 -16.53
CA ASN A 168 24.01 28.44 -15.66
C ASN A 168 24.11 29.84 -16.28
N MET A 169 23.27 30.76 -15.85
CA MET A 169 23.12 32.07 -16.48
C MET A 169 22.95 33.18 -15.46
N GLU A 170 23.06 34.41 -15.92
CA GLU A 170 22.72 35.61 -15.14
C GLU A 170 21.52 36.32 -15.76
N ILE A 171 20.51 36.63 -14.95
CA ILE A 171 19.39 37.48 -15.31
C ILE A 171 19.60 38.87 -14.68
N GLY A 172 20.17 39.78 -15.46
CA GLY A 172 20.70 41.04 -14.88
C GLY A 172 21.95 40.77 -14.03
N SER A 173 21.84 40.91 -12.72
CA SER A 173 22.90 40.56 -11.76
C SER A 173 22.54 39.33 -10.91
N LEU A 174 21.46 38.64 -11.22
CA LEU A 174 20.97 37.52 -10.44
C LEU A 174 21.47 36.21 -11.06
N PRO A 175 22.34 35.44 -10.36
CA PRO A 175 22.74 34.12 -10.83
C PRO A 175 21.56 33.16 -10.81
N VAL A 176 21.37 32.42 -11.89
CA VAL A 176 20.31 31.42 -12.04
C VAL A 176 20.92 30.13 -12.55
N THR A 177 20.71 29.07 -11.79
CA THR A 177 21.08 27.70 -12.18
C THR A 177 19.84 26.84 -12.33
N GLY A 178 19.95 25.73 -13.04
CA GLY A 178 18.81 24.85 -13.17
C GLY A 178 18.94 23.88 -14.33
N ASN A 179 17.79 23.35 -14.74
CA ASN A 179 17.71 22.49 -15.92
C ASN A 179 16.32 22.55 -16.56
N ILE A 180 16.29 22.21 -17.84
CA ILE A 180 15.08 21.97 -18.62
C ILE A 180 15.28 20.70 -19.44
N GLY A 181 14.28 19.83 -19.46
CA GLY A 181 14.40 18.57 -20.17
C GLY A 181 13.07 17.92 -20.50
N VAL A 182 13.17 16.83 -21.23
CA VAL A 182 12.05 15.94 -21.49
C VAL A 182 12.51 14.50 -21.44
N ARG A 183 11.70 13.65 -20.85
CA ARG A 183 11.83 12.20 -20.83
C ARG A 183 10.64 11.59 -21.57
N VAL A 184 10.93 10.62 -22.43
CA VAL A 184 9.91 9.81 -23.12
C VAL A 184 10.03 8.40 -22.59
N VAL A 185 8.90 7.82 -22.16
CA VAL A 185 8.82 6.48 -21.58
C VAL A 185 7.82 5.68 -22.41
N ASN A 186 8.27 4.61 -23.03
CA ASN A 186 7.42 3.63 -23.69
C ASN A 186 7.36 2.38 -22.80
N THR A 187 6.15 1.96 -22.46
CA THR A 187 5.89 0.79 -21.62
C THR A 187 5.05 -0.21 -22.40
N ASP A 188 5.51 -1.46 -22.44
CA ASP A 188 4.75 -2.61 -22.91
C ASP A 188 4.46 -3.49 -21.71
N GLN A 189 3.18 -3.60 -21.34
CA GLN A 189 2.73 -4.38 -20.18
C GLN A 189 1.78 -5.48 -20.63
N SER A 190 1.95 -6.68 -20.06
CA SER A 190 1.06 -7.82 -20.27
C SER A 190 0.89 -8.62 -18.99
N SER A 191 -0.21 -9.32 -18.88
CA SER A 191 -0.50 -10.21 -17.77
C SER A 191 -1.08 -11.51 -18.26
N GLN A 192 -0.62 -12.60 -17.67
CA GLN A 192 -1.19 -13.94 -17.84
C GLN A 192 -1.90 -14.34 -16.55
N GLY A 193 -3.15 -14.79 -16.69
CA GLY A 193 -4.00 -15.18 -15.58
C GLY A 193 -5.03 -16.21 -15.97
N LEU A 194 -5.96 -16.47 -15.08
CA LEU A 194 -7.07 -17.38 -15.29
C LEU A 194 -8.39 -16.60 -15.32
N GLN A 195 -9.11 -16.77 -16.41
CA GLN A 195 -10.46 -16.24 -16.60
C GLN A 195 -11.46 -17.35 -16.37
N GLN A 196 -12.39 -17.15 -15.46
CA GLN A 196 -13.48 -18.09 -15.25
C GLN A 196 -14.53 -17.98 -16.38
N VAL A 197 -14.86 -19.10 -16.99
CA VAL A 197 -15.94 -19.23 -17.96
C VAL A 197 -17.08 -20.10 -17.45
N GLY A 198 -16.81 -20.96 -16.45
CA GLY A 198 -17.80 -21.81 -15.78
C GLY A 198 -18.33 -22.97 -16.64
N PHE A 199 -19.22 -23.77 -16.04
CA PHE A 199 -19.98 -24.85 -16.68
C PHE A 199 -19.13 -25.93 -17.38
N GLY A 200 -17.86 -26.11 -16.98
CA GLY A 200 -16.97 -27.09 -17.61
C GLY A 200 -16.52 -26.72 -19.02
N LEU A 201 -16.67 -25.46 -19.44
CA LEU A 201 -16.38 -25.00 -20.80
C LEU A 201 -14.96 -24.45 -20.96
N GLY A 202 -14.16 -24.52 -19.91
CA GLY A 202 -12.77 -24.05 -19.92
C GLY A 202 -11.77 -25.12 -20.33
N GLU A 203 -10.52 -24.86 -20.04
CA GLU A 203 -9.40 -25.79 -20.24
C GLU A 203 -9.25 -26.70 -19.02
N GLU A 204 -8.60 -27.85 -19.21
CA GLU A 204 -8.16 -28.66 -18.07
C GLU A 204 -7.05 -27.92 -17.31
N ILE A 205 -7.38 -27.41 -16.12
CA ILE A 205 -6.42 -26.87 -15.18
C ILE A 205 -6.08 -28.01 -14.20
N ALA A 206 -4.81 -28.36 -14.11
CA ALA A 206 -4.34 -29.52 -13.35
C ALA A 206 -3.13 -29.13 -12.48
N ASP A 207 -2.97 -29.85 -11.36
CA ASP A 207 -1.79 -29.86 -10.51
C ASP A 207 -1.16 -31.26 -10.43
N GLU A 208 -0.27 -31.48 -9.48
CA GLU A 208 0.38 -32.79 -9.25
C GLU A 208 -0.59 -33.91 -8.88
N LYS A 209 -1.80 -33.55 -8.41
CA LYS A 209 -2.86 -34.51 -7.99
C LYS A 209 -3.86 -34.82 -9.11
N GLY A 210 -3.82 -34.09 -10.22
CA GLY A 210 -4.70 -34.31 -11.38
C GLY A 210 -5.45 -33.07 -11.84
N VAL A 211 -6.52 -33.27 -12.60
CA VAL A 211 -7.40 -32.21 -13.09
C VAL A 211 -8.18 -31.62 -11.91
N ILE A 212 -8.06 -30.34 -11.71
CA ILE A 212 -8.66 -29.59 -10.60
C ILE A 212 -9.93 -28.89 -11.06
N SER A 213 -9.92 -28.28 -12.24
CA SER A 213 -11.06 -27.56 -12.79
C SER A 213 -11.04 -27.55 -14.32
N THR A 214 -12.23 -27.42 -14.90
CA THR A 214 -12.46 -27.18 -16.32
C THR A 214 -13.28 -25.89 -16.52
N ASP A 215 -13.35 -25.03 -15.49
CA ASP A 215 -14.15 -23.80 -15.51
C ASP A 215 -13.34 -22.55 -15.91
N TYR A 216 -12.04 -22.70 -16.15
CA TYR A 216 -11.14 -21.58 -16.42
C TYR A 216 -10.44 -21.74 -17.77
N ILE A 217 -10.13 -20.61 -18.37
CA ILE A 217 -9.22 -20.51 -19.52
C ILE A 217 -8.03 -19.64 -19.16
N ARG A 218 -6.87 -19.90 -19.78
CA ARG A 218 -5.73 -19.02 -19.70
C ARG A 218 -5.94 -17.82 -20.61
N ASN A 219 -5.74 -16.65 -20.09
CA ASN A 219 -5.75 -15.42 -20.87
C ASN A 219 -4.38 -14.71 -20.81
N GLU A 220 -4.09 -13.95 -21.84
CA GLU A 220 -2.99 -13.01 -21.88
C GLU A 220 -3.54 -11.67 -22.39
N ILE A 221 -3.50 -10.66 -21.56
CA ILE A 221 -4.05 -9.33 -21.85
C ILE A 221 -2.98 -8.30 -21.52
N GLY A 222 -2.82 -7.30 -22.38
CA GLY A 222 -1.84 -6.24 -22.19
C GLY A 222 -2.07 -5.05 -23.08
N LYS A 223 -1.22 -4.05 -22.93
CA LYS A 223 -1.22 -2.82 -23.74
C LYS A 223 0.17 -2.19 -23.77
N THR A 224 0.36 -1.38 -24.81
CA THR A 224 1.55 -0.53 -24.93
C THR A 224 1.12 0.93 -24.92
N TYR A 225 1.87 1.77 -24.18
CA TYR A 225 1.62 3.20 -24.09
C TYR A 225 2.92 4.01 -24.03
N THR A 226 2.82 5.33 -24.25
CA THR A 226 3.97 6.22 -24.24
C THR A 226 3.66 7.50 -23.50
N ASP A 227 4.49 7.84 -22.50
CA ASP A 227 4.40 9.07 -21.72
C ASP A 227 5.49 10.06 -22.11
N TYR A 228 5.12 11.35 -22.14
CA TYR A 228 6.01 12.48 -22.36
C TYR A 228 6.07 13.32 -21.10
N LEU A 229 7.24 13.41 -20.49
CA LEU A 229 7.48 13.99 -19.19
C LEU A 229 8.42 15.20 -19.28
N PRO A 230 7.94 16.37 -19.69
CA PRO A 230 8.72 17.60 -19.65
C PRO A 230 8.95 18.05 -18.20
N SER A 231 10.09 18.70 -17.95
CA SER A 231 10.40 19.29 -16.66
C SER A 231 11.28 20.54 -16.79
N ILE A 232 11.10 21.46 -15.87
CA ILE A 232 11.94 22.63 -15.67
C ILE A 232 12.19 22.81 -14.16
N ASN A 233 13.45 23.09 -13.78
CA ASN A 233 13.86 23.44 -12.45
C ASN A 233 14.78 24.64 -12.52
N LEU A 234 14.50 25.70 -11.74
CA LEU A 234 15.29 26.93 -11.71
C LEU A 234 15.59 27.30 -10.27
N ASN A 235 16.87 27.62 -9.99
CA ASN A 235 17.33 28.16 -8.72
C ASN A 235 17.81 29.60 -8.92
N PHE A 236 17.19 30.52 -8.24
CA PHE A 236 17.53 31.94 -8.22
C PHE A 236 18.34 32.24 -6.96
N HIS A 237 19.62 32.52 -7.09
CA HIS A 237 20.52 32.82 -5.96
C HIS A 237 20.40 34.31 -5.63
N LEU A 238 19.53 34.66 -4.66
CA LEU A 238 19.26 36.07 -4.28
C LEU A 238 20.44 36.71 -3.57
N THR A 239 21.06 35.93 -2.67
CA THR A 239 22.30 36.25 -1.95
C THR A 239 23.13 34.95 -1.81
N ASP A 240 24.27 35.02 -1.14
CA ASP A 240 25.06 33.82 -0.82
C ASP A 240 24.30 32.85 0.10
N ASN A 241 23.29 33.34 0.82
CA ASN A 241 22.56 32.61 1.84
C ASN A 241 21.08 32.40 1.51
N ASP A 242 20.56 33.09 0.50
CA ASP A 242 19.15 33.07 0.14
C ASP A 242 18.94 32.57 -1.27
N GLN A 243 18.03 31.62 -1.45
CA GLN A 243 17.64 31.16 -2.77
C GLN A 243 16.13 30.89 -2.87
N ILE A 244 15.63 31.11 -4.09
CA ILE A 244 14.28 30.68 -4.48
C ILE A 244 14.42 29.58 -5.52
N ARG A 245 13.67 28.51 -5.36
CA ARG A 245 13.57 27.44 -6.34
C ARG A 245 12.17 27.40 -6.93
N PHE A 246 12.10 27.24 -8.23
CA PHE A 246 10.87 26.96 -8.96
C PHE A 246 11.03 25.66 -9.73
N ALA A 247 10.04 24.76 -9.65
CA ALA A 247 9.97 23.57 -10.46
C ALA A 247 8.58 23.40 -11.06
N ALA A 248 8.55 22.89 -12.31
CA ALA A 248 7.33 22.43 -12.94
C ALA A 248 7.64 21.17 -13.75
N ALA A 249 6.80 20.15 -13.65
CA ALA A 249 6.99 18.90 -14.34
C ALA A 249 5.68 18.15 -14.57
N SER A 250 5.58 17.45 -15.70
CA SER A 250 4.63 16.36 -15.84
C SER A 250 5.31 15.10 -15.32
N VAL A 251 4.65 14.41 -14.38
CA VAL A 251 5.16 13.22 -13.68
C VAL A 251 4.23 12.05 -13.88
N MET A 252 4.78 10.85 -13.84
CA MET A 252 4.01 9.61 -13.88
C MET A 252 4.40 8.66 -12.74
N ALA A 253 3.43 7.89 -12.25
CA ALA A 253 3.65 6.74 -11.39
C ALA A 253 2.90 5.54 -11.96
N ARG A 254 3.60 4.42 -12.19
CA ARG A 254 2.96 3.21 -12.68
C ARG A 254 2.09 2.59 -11.59
N PRO A 255 0.97 1.92 -11.96
CA PRO A 255 0.17 1.19 -11.01
C PRO A 255 1.01 0.19 -10.21
N PRO A 256 0.63 -0.15 -8.96
CA PRO A 256 1.22 -1.28 -8.28
C PRO A 256 1.13 -2.54 -9.16
N ILE A 257 2.23 -3.28 -9.31
CA ILE A 257 2.31 -4.37 -10.30
C ILE A 257 1.29 -5.48 -10.05
N ASP A 258 0.94 -5.73 -8.81
CA ASP A 258 -0.09 -6.69 -8.41
C ASP A 258 -1.51 -6.27 -8.86
N LYS A 259 -1.74 -4.98 -9.15
CA LYS A 259 -2.98 -4.45 -9.71
C LYS A 259 -3.11 -4.68 -11.23
N LEU A 260 -2.04 -5.09 -11.89
CA LEU A 260 -2.02 -5.35 -13.33
C LEU A 260 -2.34 -6.82 -13.71
N LYS A 261 -2.72 -7.66 -12.75
CA LYS A 261 -3.08 -9.06 -13.03
C LYS A 261 -4.36 -9.16 -13.85
N SER A 262 -4.45 -10.20 -14.69
CA SER A 262 -5.57 -10.45 -15.61
C SER A 262 -6.55 -11.51 -15.12
N GLY A 263 -6.38 -12.01 -13.89
CA GLY A 263 -7.28 -13.01 -13.33
C GLY A 263 -8.70 -12.46 -13.10
N MET A 264 -9.73 -13.24 -13.44
CA MET A 264 -11.11 -12.78 -13.45
C MET A 264 -12.09 -13.90 -13.11
N GLY A 265 -12.99 -13.65 -12.15
CA GLY A 265 -14.13 -14.48 -11.87
C GLY A 265 -15.34 -14.13 -12.74
N SER A 266 -16.28 -15.03 -12.89
CA SER A 266 -17.50 -14.78 -13.66
C SER A 266 -18.75 -15.33 -12.98
N TRP A 267 -19.88 -14.78 -13.37
CA TRP A 267 -21.21 -15.33 -13.07
C TRP A 267 -22.16 -15.03 -14.20
N TYR A 268 -23.30 -15.72 -14.21
CA TYR A 268 -24.33 -15.56 -15.22
C TYR A 268 -25.64 -15.15 -14.57
N ASP A 269 -26.29 -14.09 -15.09
CA ASP A 269 -27.59 -13.68 -14.58
C ASP A 269 -28.66 -14.73 -14.88
N GLU A 270 -29.38 -15.15 -13.84
CA GLU A 270 -30.57 -15.98 -13.93
C GLU A 270 -31.78 -15.16 -14.41
N ALA A 271 -31.81 -14.72 -15.65
CA ALA A 271 -32.97 -14.00 -16.17
C ALA A 271 -34.08 -14.98 -16.52
N GLU A 272 -34.99 -15.25 -15.59
CA GLU A 272 -36.10 -16.20 -15.72
C GLU A 272 -37.04 -15.96 -16.93
N THR A 273 -36.99 -14.77 -17.55
CA THR A 273 -37.96 -14.37 -18.58
C THR A 273 -37.39 -14.19 -19.98
N THR A 274 -36.07 -14.21 -20.17
CA THR A 274 -35.44 -13.79 -21.43
C THR A 274 -34.93 -14.92 -22.30
N GLY A 275 -34.83 -16.15 -21.79
CA GLY A 275 -34.32 -17.29 -22.57
C GLY A 275 -32.84 -17.24 -22.92
N TYR A 276 -32.08 -16.34 -22.35
CA TYR A 276 -30.63 -16.21 -22.48
C TYR A 276 -29.98 -15.94 -21.12
N ARG A 277 -28.64 -16.02 -21.07
CA ARG A 277 -27.84 -15.66 -19.90
C ARG A 277 -26.89 -14.51 -20.26
N LYS A 278 -26.74 -13.54 -19.35
CA LYS A 278 -25.74 -12.48 -19.50
C LYS A 278 -24.47 -12.91 -18.79
N TYR A 279 -23.35 -12.82 -19.49
CA TYR A 279 -22.04 -13.00 -18.89
C TYR A 279 -21.66 -11.75 -18.10
N ASN A 280 -21.29 -11.92 -16.85
CA ASN A 280 -20.78 -10.88 -15.96
C ASN A 280 -19.43 -11.35 -15.43
N ALA A 281 -18.59 -10.38 -15.04
CA ALA A 281 -17.28 -10.69 -14.49
C ALA A 281 -16.87 -9.74 -13.37
N TRP A 282 -15.93 -10.19 -12.57
CA TRP A 282 -15.35 -9.42 -11.48
C TRP A 282 -13.87 -9.70 -11.32
N GLY A 283 -13.13 -8.67 -10.91
CA GLY A 283 -11.72 -8.71 -10.52
C GLY A 283 -11.34 -7.38 -9.88
N ASP A 284 -10.36 -7.39 -9.00
CA ASP A 284 -9.86 -6.17 -8.34
C ASP A 284 -8.64 -5.59 -9.06
N THR A 285 -8.36 -6.08 -10.27
CA THR A 285 -7.14 -5.81 -11.03
C THR A 285 -7.46 -5.65 -12.51
N SER A 286 -6.61 -4.93 -13.24
CA SER A 286 -6.73 -4.81 -14.68
C SER A 286 -5.37 -4.64 -15.34
N PRO A 287 -5.01 -5.47 -16.33
CA PRO A 287 -3.79 -5.28 -17.12
C PRO A 287 -3.85 -4.08 -18.08
N LEU A 288 -5.00 -3.43 -18.17
CA LEU A 288 -5.24 -2.30 -19.06
C LEU A 288 -5.11 -0.94 -18.37
N LEU A 289 -4.64 -0.89 -17.11
CA LEU A 289 -4.43 0.36 -16.40
C LEU A 289 -3.32 1.20 -17.01
N ASP A 290 -3.57 2.51 -17.11
CA ASP A 290 -2.57 3.53 -17.41
C ASP A 290 -1.87 4.00 -16.14
N PRO A 291 -0.68 4.59 -16.23
CA PRO A 291 -0.04 5.23 -15.07
C PRO A 291 -0.91 6.36 -14.50
N PHE A 292 -0.69 6.64 -13.21
CA PHE A 292 -1.10 7.91 -12.64
C PHE A 292 -0.27 9.03 -13.26
N ASN A 293 -0.91 10.02 -13.83
CA ASN A 293 -0.25 11.18 -14.40
C ASN A 293 -0.65 12.44 -13.64
N ALA A 294 0.31 13.32 -13.39
CA ALA A 294 0.05 14.61 -12.76
C ALA A 294 0.96 15.70 -13.32
N ASP A 295 0.44 16.95 -13.34
CA ASP A 295 1.23 18.14 -13.53
C ASP A 295 1.55 18.75 -12.16
N GLN A 296 2.82 18.91 -11.85
CA GLN A 296 3.32 19.37 -10.58
C GLN A 296 4.00 20.74 -10.70
N TYR A 297 3.75 21.61 -9.71
CA TYR A 297 4.34 22.94 -9.58
C TYR A 297 4.80 23.14 -8.15
N ASP A 298 6.07 23.53 -7.99
CA ASP A 298 6.72 23.75 -6.70
C ASP A 298 7.40 25.11 -6.67
N LEU A 299 7.30 25.81 -5.56
CA LEU A 299 8.03 27.04 -5.30
C LEU A 299 8.55 26.98 -3.87
N SER A 300 9.86 27.15 -3.67
CA SER A 300 10.45 27.19 -2.33
C SER A 300 11.39 28.39 -2.15
N TYR A 301 11.49 28.83 -0.91
CA TYR A 301 12.48 29.76 -0.43
C TYR A 301 13.33 29.09 0.65
N GLU A 302 14.64 29.25 0.56
CA GLU A 302 15.60 28.71 1.50
C GLU A 302 16.54 29.82 1.99
N HIS A 303 16.76 29.84 3.30
CA HIS A 303 17.74 30.71 3.94
C HIS A 303 18.70 29.90 4.80
N TYR A 304 20.00 30.08 4.60
CA TYR A 304 21.08 29.44 5.34
C TYR A 304 21.68 30.43 6.31
N PHE A 305 21.79 30.07 7.61
CA PHE A 305 22.30 30.98 8.63
C PHE A 305 23.82 31.15 8.52
N GLU A 306 24.30 32.38 8.55
CA GLU A 306 25.74 32.68 8.45
C GLU A 306 26.53 32.35 9.72
N ASP A 307 25.93 32.67 10.89
CA ASP A 307 26.61 32.65 12.20
C ASP A 307 26.38 31.32 12.97
N SER A 308 25.66 30.36 12.40
CA SER A 308 25.34 29.09 13.05
C SER A 308 25.03 28.02 12.00
N GLU A 309 25.26 26.75 12.33
CA GLU A 309 24.87 25.66 11.45
C GLU A 309 23.35 25.51 11.44
N GLY A 310 22.69 25.89 10.33
CA GLY A 310 21.26 25.75 10.21
C GLY A 310 20.67 26.38 8.96
N ALA A 311 19.38 26.09 8.75
CA ALA A 311 18.61 26.62 7.64
C ALA A 311 17.10 26.65 7.96
N ILE A 312 16.39 27.53 7.27
CA ILE A 312 14.93 27.49 7.16
C ILE A 312 14.54 27.34 5.70
N ALA A 313 13.56 26.48 5.42
CA ALA A 313 12.95 26.32 4.11
C ALA A 313 11.44 26.45 4.22
N LEU A 314 10.86 27.17 3.25
CA LEU A 314 9.43 27.32 3.05
C LEU A 314 9.11 26.85 1.64
N ALA A 315 8.13 25.98 1.49
CA ALA A 315 7.70 25.52 0.18
C ALA A 315 6.18 25.56 0.04
N VAL A 316 5.72 25.80 -1.18
CA VAL A 316 4.33 25.64 -1.59
C VAL A 316 4.31 24.76 -2.83
N PHE A 317 3.34 23.87 -2.92
CA PHE A 317 3.20 22.96 -4.04
C PHE A 317 1.75 22.80 -4.48
N TYR A 318 1.59 22.45 -5.75
CA TYR A 318 0.33 22.10 -6.35
C TYR A 318 0.55 20.94 -7.33
N LYS A 319 -0.26 19.89 -7.24
CA LYS A 319 -0.30 18.75 -8.16
C LYS A 319 -1.71 18.61 -8.71
N ASP A 320 -1.83 18.68 -10.01
CA ASP A 320 -3.05 18.41 -10.76
C ASP A 320 -3.02 16.95 -11.21
N ILE A 321 -3.74 16.08 -10.49
CA ILE A 321 -3.82 14.64 -10.76
C ILE A 321 -4.77 14.44 -11.94
N LYS A 322 -4.28 13.85 -13.04
CA LYS A 322 -5.07 13.68 -14.27
C LYS A 322 -5.94 12.43 -14.23
N SER A 323 -5.51 11.40 -13.51
CA SER A 323 -6.27 10.17 -13.35
C SER A 323 -6.00 9.53 -12.00
N PHE A 324 -7.01 8.87 -11.46
CA PHE A 324 -6.92 8.08 -10.23
C PHE A 324 -7.43 6.66 -10.50
N ILE A 325 -6.79 5.64 -9.92
CA ILE A 325 -7.21 4.25 -10.10
C ILE A 325 -8.14 3.86 -8.96
N ASN A 326 -9.33 3.42 -9.30
CA ASN A 326 -10.31 2.88 -8.35
C ASN A 326 -11.04 1.68 -8.95
N ASN A 327 -11.66 0.88 -8.10
CA ASN A 327 -12.55 -0.19 -8.54
C ASN A 327 -13.88 0.42 -9.01
N PHE A 328 -14.39 -0.10 -10.10
CA PHE A 328 -15.58 0.41 -10.76
C PHE A 328 -16.41 -0.72 -11.37
N THR A 329 -17.73 -0.50 -11.48
CA THR A 329 -18.63 -1.41 -12.19
C THR A 329 -19.04 -0.78 -13.51
N ILE A 330 -18.53 -1.32 -14.60
CA ILE A 330 -18.90 -0.89 -15.96
C ILE A 330 -20.11 -1.69 -16.41
N GLN A 331 -21.19 -1.02 -16.80
CA GLN A 331 -22.42 -1.65 -17.31
C GLN A 331 -23.13 -0.72 -18.31
N PRO A 332 -23.47 -1.18 -19.53
CA PRO A 332 -23.11 -2.49 -20.11
C PRO A 332 -21.62 -2.57 -20.48
N PHE A 333 -21.05 -3.78 -20.44
CA PHE A 333 -19.66 -4.02 -20.87
C PHE A 333 -19.63 -5.06 -21.99
N ASP A 334 -18.84 -4.75 -23.05
CA ASP A 334 -18.65 -5.65 -24.18
C ASP A 334 -17.35 -6.47 -23.99
N PHE A 335 -17.52 -7.67 -23.45
CA PHE A 335 -16.42 -8.57 -23.15
C PHE A 335 -15.69 -9.05 -24.41
N GLU A 336 -16.42 -9.30 -25.51
CA GLU A 336 -15.82 -9.79 -26.75
C GLU A 336 -14.98 -8.69 -27.43
N ALA A 337 -15.50 -7.46 -27.49
CA ALA A 337 -14.75 -6.31 -28.02
C ALA A 337 -13.51 -5.99 -27.17
N ALA A 338 -13.54 -6.28 -25.88
CA ALA A 338 -12.41 -6.10 -24.96
C ALA A 338 -11.39 -7.27 -25.01
N GLY A 339 -11.64 -8.30 -25.84
CA GLY A 339 -10.72 -9.42 -26.06
C GLY A 339 -10.90 -10.60 -25.08
N PHE A 340 -11.97 -10.60 -24.26
CA PHE A 340 -12.27 -11.73 -23.39
C PHE A 340 -12.94 -12.88 -24.16
N ILE A 341 -12.59 -14.09 -23.78
CA ILE A 341 -13.20 -15.30 -24.35
C ILE A 341 -14.45 -15.62 -23.55
N VAL A 342 -15.62 -15.53 -24.19
CA VAL A 342 -16.92 -15.83 -23.56
C VAL A 342 -17.62 -16.92 -24.36
N PRO A 343 -18.16 -17.97 -23.72
CA PRO A 343 -18.91 -19.03 -24.40
C PRO A 343 -20.11 -18.49 -25.17
N ASP A 344 -20.46 -19.12 -26.30
CA ASP A 344 -21.68 -18.77 -27.04
C ASP A 344 -22.94 -19.30 -26.39
N THR A 345 -22.84 -20.47 -25.71
CA THR A 345 -23.92 -21.10 -24.97
C THR A 345 -23.41 -21.72 -23.68
N ILE A 346 -24.30 -21.88 -22.71
CA ILE A 346 -24.08 -22.67 -21.48
C ILE A 346 -25.21 -23.66 -21.28
N VAL A 347 -24.93 -24.76 -20.59
CA VAL A 347 -25.94 -25.72 -20.17
C VAL A 347 -26.15 -25.62 -18.68
N ASP A 348 -27.28 -25.03 -18.27
CA ASP A 348 -27.67 -24.90 -16.88
C ASP A 348 -28.88 -25.80 -16.58
N ASN A 349 -28.73 -26.67 -15.58
CA ASN A 349 -29.77 -27.67 -15.22
C ASN A 349 -30.31 -28.49 -16.40
N GLY A 350 -29.43 -28.80 -17.39
CA GLY A 350 -29.78 -29.60 -18.59
C GLY A 350 -30.50 -28.80 -19.68
N ILE A 351 -30.61 -27.48 -19.54
CA ILE A 351 -31.16 -26.56 -20.55
C ILE A 351 -30.04 -25.74 -21.14
N GLU A 352 -29.97 -25.70 -22.48
CA GLU A 352 -29.01 -24.86 -23.18
C GLU A 352 -29.54 -23.43 -23.31
N PHE A 353 -28.70 -22.45 -22.93
CA PHE A 353 -28.98 -21.02 -23.01
C PHE A 353 -27.93 -20.31 -23.87
N PRO A 354 -28.33 -19.46 -24.82
CA PRO A 354 -27.40 -18.54 -25.47
C PRO A 354 -26.86 -17.53 -24.48
N VAL A 355 -25.58 -17.14 -24.66
CA VAL A 355 -24.90 -16.18 -23.80
C VAL A 355 -24.81 -14.82 -24.50
N VAL A 356 -25.28 -13.78 -23.83
CA VAL A 356 -25.12 -12.37 -24.25
C VAL A 356 -23.84 -11.82 -23.61
N LYS A 357 -22.92 -11.35 -24.47
CA LYS A 357 -21.54 -10.99 -24.13
C LYS A 357 -21.30 -9.47 -23.95
N ASN A 358 -22.28 -8.64 -24.30
CA ASN A 358 -22.15 -7.18 -24.37
C ASN A 358 -23.21 -6.40 -23.56
N GLU A 359 -23.97 -7.06 -22.70
CA GLU A 359 -24.98 -6.44 -21.84
C GLU A 359 -24.71 -6.63 -20.34
N GLY A 360 -23.70 -7.39 -19.97
CA GLY A 360 -23.36 -7.68 -18.59
C GLY A 360 -22.60 -6.56 -17.92
N GLN A 361 -22.22 -6.82 -16.67
CA GLN A 361 -21.39 -5.89 -15.89
C GLN A 361 -20.00 -6.47 -15.68
N TYR A 362 -19.01 -5.57 -15.62
CA TYR A 362 -17.64 -5.88 -15.28
C TYR A 362 -17.17 -5.01 -14.11
N GLN A 363 -16.89 -5.68 -12.98
CA GLN A 363 -16.29 -5.03 -11.81
C GLN A 363 -14.77 -5.17 -11.92
N THR A 364 -14.06 -4.07 -12.06
CA THR A 364 -12.62 -4.08 -12.28
C THR A 364 -11.98 -2.76 -11.83
N ALA A 365 -10.66 -2.74 -11.72
CA ALA A 365 -9.92 -1.50 -11.56
C ALA A 365 -9.86 -0.74 -12.88
N ILE A 366 -10.12 0.56 -12.84
CA ILE A 366 -10.02 1.47 -13.99
C ILE A 366 -9.27 2.76 -13.62
N ASN A 367 -8.81 3.45 -14.63
CA ASN A 367 -8.40 4.85 -14.48
C ASN A 367 -9.64 5.74 -14.52
N ASN A 368 -9.85 6.49 -13.44
CA ASN A 368 -10.87 7.52 -13.37
C ASN A 368 -10.25 8.85 -13.81
N ASP A 369 -10.70 9.38 -14.96
CA ASP A 369 -10.17 10.59 -15.58
C ASP A 369 -10.66 11.89 -14.91
N ASN A 370 -11.56 11.80 -13.92
CA ASN A 370 -11.95 12.96 -13.13
C ASN A 370 -10.79 13.50 -12.29
N GLY A 371 -9.80 12.63 -12.02
CA GLY A 371 -8.55 13.02 -11.38
C GLY A 371 -8.73 13.58 -9.98
N GLY A 372 -8.04 14.70 -9.72
CA GLY A 372 -8.07 15.36 -8.43
C GLY A 372 -6.92 16.35 -8.27
N TYR A 373 -6.68 16.76 -7.03
CA TYR A 373 -5.54 17.63 -6.73
C TYR A 373 -4.90 17.32 -5.38
N ILE A 374 -3.63 17.70 -5.26
CA ILE A 374 -2.94 17.83 -3.97
C ILE A 374 -2.26 19.20 -3.96
N ARG A 375 -2.46 19.97 -2.89
CA ARG A 375 -1.78 21.27 -2.70
C ARG A 375 -1.40 21.43 -1.25
N GLY A 376 -0.36 22.21 -1.01
CA GLY A 376 0.05 22.39 0.37
C GLY A 376 1.19 23.37 0.58
N VAL A 377 1.56 23.46 1.85
CA VAL A 377 2.64 24.31 2.34
C VAL A 377 3.52 23.48 3.25
N GLU A 378 4.84 23.60 3.09
CA GLU A 378 5.83 22.92 3.92
C GLU A 378 6.77 23.93 4.55
N VAL A 379 7.12 23.68 5.80
CA VAL A 379 8.12 24.45 6.55
C VAL A 379 9.12 23.48 7.14
N ALA A 380 10.39 23.72 6.92
CA ALA A 380 11.47 22.99 7.58
C ALA A 380 12.44 23.98 8.25
N TYR A 381 12.86 23.64 9.44
CA TYR A 381 13.83 24.41 10.21
C TYR A 381 14.83 23.47 10.87
N THR A 382 16.11 23.78 10.77
CA THR A 382 17.17 23.10 11.50
C THR A 382 18.20 24.12 11.98
N GLN A 383 18.63 23.97 13.23
CA GLN A 383 19.70 24.84 13.78
C GLN A 383 20.39 24.19 14.97
N ILE A 384 21.72 24.32 15.02
CA ILE A 384 22.51 24.11 16.22
C ILE A 384 22.62 25.45 16.93
N PHE A 385 22.34 25.49 18.23
CA PHE A 385 22.35 26.75 19.03
C PHE A 385 23.75 27.02 19.60
N ASP A 386 24.80 26.91 18.78
CA ASP A 386 26.22 27.13 19.15
C ASP A 386 26.52 28.55 19.62
N PHE A 387 25.65 29.52 19.31
CA PHE A 387 25.67 30.88 19.83
C PHE A 387 25.27 30.96 21.32
N LEU A 388 24.73 29.88 21.92
CA LEU A 388 24.41 29.87 23.36
C LEU A 388 25.67 29.64 24.20
N PRO A 389 25.76 30.24 25.42
CA PRO A 389 26.96 30.16 26.22
C PRO A 389 27.15 28.79 26.89
N GLY A 390 28.43 28.34 26.97
CA GLY A 390 28.86 27.18 27.75
C GLY A 390 28.21 25.88 27.31
N ALA A 391 27.71 25.12 28.26
CA ALA A 391 27.11 23.80 27.96
C ALA A 391 25.85 23.87 27.08
N PHE A 392 25.17 25.00 26.97
CA PHE A 392 23.99 25.17 26.14
C PHE A 392 24.29 25.23 24.64
N ALA A 393 25.56 25.47 24.25
CA ALA A 393 25.99 25.48 22.84
C ALA A 393 25.81 24.11 22.14
N GLY A 394 25.64 23.04 22.89
CA GLY A 394 25.35 21.70 22.33
C GLY A 394 23.88 21.44 22.03
N LEU A 395 22.97 22.35 22.33
CA LEU A 395 21.56 22.24 21.99
C LEU A 395 21.34 22.45 20.49
N GLY A 396 20.39 21.75 19.94
CA GLY A 396 19.93 21.94 18.58
C GLY A 396 18.50 21.47 18.40
N PHE A 397 17.88 21.96 17.34
CA PHE A 397 16.51 21.64 16.97
C PHE A 397 16.43 21.37 15.47
N THR A 398 15.67 20.35 15.08
CA THR A 398 15.21 20.16 13.71
C THR A 398 13.71 19.89 13.73
N GLY A 399 12.99 20.48 12.80
CA GLY A 399 11.56 20.29 12.70
C GLY A 399 11.06 20.51 11.29
N SER A 400 10.01 19.80 10.93
CA SER A 400 9.25 20.02 9.71
C SER A 400 7.75 19.95 10.00
N TYR A 401 7.01 20.71 9.25
CA TYR A 401 5.55 20.71 9.25
C TYR A 401 5.06 20.82 7.82
N SER A 402 4.10 19.95 7.45
CA SER A 402 3.42 19.96 6.17
C SER A 402 1.92 20.07 6.40
N TYR A 403 1.30 20.97 5.66
CA TYR A 403 -0.15 21.04 5.46
C TYR A 403 -0.45 20.66 4.03
N SER A 404 -1.32 19.65 3.83
CA SER A 404 -1.71 19.11 2.53
C SER A 404 -3.22 19.00 2.43
N ASP A 405 -3.80 19.72 1.48
CA ASP A 405 -5.20 19.62 1.09
C ASP A 405 -5.29 18.83 -0.22
N SER A 406 -6.16 17.83 -0.27
CA SER A 406 -6.30 16.95 -1.43
C SER A 406 -7.74 16.52 -1.64
N GLU A 407 -8.09 16.25 -2.89
CA GLU A 407 -9.38 15.74 -3.29
C GLU A 407 -9.21 14.81 -4.50
N VAL A 408 -9.85 13.65 -4.45
CA VAL A 408 -10.00 12.71 -5.57
C VAL A 408 -11.46 12.25 -5.63
N GLU A 409 -11.95 11.98 -6.83
CA GLU A 409 -13.28 11.41 -6.99
C GLU A 409 -13.23 9.90 -6.79
N PHE A 410 -14.02 9.40 -5.85
CA PHE A 410 -14.18 7.98 -5.54
C PHE A 410 -15.61 7.55 -5.85
N GLU A 411 -15.77 6.53 -6.66
CA GLU A 411 -17.11 5.98 -6.93
C GLU A 411 -17.46 4.91 -5.89
N THR A 412 -18.69 5.01 -5.34
CA THR A 412 -19.20 4.04 -4.38
C THR A 412 -20.14 3.06 -5.11
N ASP A 413 -19.93 1.74 -4.93
CA ASP A 413 -20.70 0.66 -5.57
C ASP A 413 -22.21 0.72 -5.32
N LEU A 414 -22.65 1.34 -4.22
CA LEU A 414 -24.05 1.29 -3.80
C LEU A 414 -25.00 2.24 -4.52
N SER A 415 -24.49 3.26 -5.21
CA SER A 415 -25.39 4.30 -5.77
C SER A 415 -25.00 4.80 -7.15
N GLY A 416 -23.83 4.42 -7.68
CA GLY A 416 -23.27 5.04 -8.89
C GLY A 416 -23.04 6.55 -8.70
N GLN A 417 -22.93 7.03 -7.47
CA GLN A 417 -22.62 8.41 -7.13
C GLN A 417 -21.13 8.52 -6.86
N SER A 418 -20.49 9.45 -7.54
CA SER A 418 -19.13 9.87 -7.26
C SER A 418 -19.09 10.66 -5.94
N LEU A 419 -18.15 10.32 -5.07
CA LEU A 419 -17.90 11.00 -3.82
C LEU A 419 -16.51 11.62 -3.86
N ALA A 420 -16.42 12.93 -3.68
CA ALA A 420 -15.15 13.60 -3.51
C ALA A 420 -14.62 13.33 -2.09
N ILE A 421 -13.44 12.75 -1.99
CA ILE A 421 -12.77 12.43 -0.71
C ILE A 421 -11.33 12.92 -0.73
N PRO A 422 -10.72 13.14 0.44
CA PRO A 422 -9.27 13.32 0.52
C PRO A 422 -8.55 12.12 -0.07
N LEU A 423 -7.37 12.34 -0.66
CA LEU A 423 -6.55 11.25 -1.20
C LEU A 423 -6.26 10.22 -0.11
N PRO A 424 -6.65 8.95 -0.28
CA PRO A 424 -6.38 7.90 0.69
C PRO A 424 -4.90 7.79 1.06
N GLY A 425 -4.60 7.57 2.34
CA GLY A 425 -3.24 7.49 2.85
C GLY A 425 -2.58 8.84 3.15
N LEU A 426 -3.16 9.98 2.73
CA LEU A 426 -2.62 11.32 2.92
C LEU A 426 -3.28 12.01 4.13
N SER A 427 -2.46 12.34 5.14
CA SER A 427 -2.90 13.19 6.27
C SER A 427 -2.82 14.66 5.92
N GLU A 428 -3.79 15.45 6.36
CA GLU A 428 -3.82 16.89 6.15
C GLU A 428 -2.67 17.61 6.87
N HIS A 429 -2.34 17.16 8.08
CA HIS A 429 -1.28 17.75 8.91
C HIS A 429 -0.25 16.69 9.28
N VAL A 430 1.02 16.96 8.99
CA VAL A 430 2.15 16.12 9.39
C VAL A 430 3.21 17.00 10.03
N ALA A 431 3.70 16.63 11.21
CA ALA A 431 4.80 17.32 11.88
C ALA A 431 5.85 16.32 12.40
N ASN A 432 7.11 16.63 12.17
CA ASN A 432 8.23 15.90 12.73
C ASN A 432 9.16 16.87 13.40
N THR A 433 9.50 16.65 14.67
CA THR A 433 10.41 17.53 15.42
C THR A 433 11.39 16.70 16.25
N THR A 434 12.60 17.20 16.38
CA THR A 434 13.62 16.61 17.23
C THR A 434 14.36 17.72 17.96
N LEU A 435 14.34 17.68 19.28
CA LEU A 435 15.24 18.44 20.14
C LEU A 435 16.41 17.54 20.50
N PHE A 436 17.63 17.99 20.25
CA PHE A 436 18.83 17.23 20.54
C PHE A 436 19.86 18.05 21.32
N TYR A 437 20.73 17.33 21.99
CA TYR A 437 21.84 17.92 22.73
C TYR A 437 23.09 17.04 22.59
N THR A 438 24.19 17.65 22.19
CA THR A 438 25.49 16.99 22.02
C THR A 438 26.57 17.76 22.73
N LEU A 439 27.26 17.14 23.67
CA LEU A 439 28.40 17.71 24.37
C LEU A 439 29.36 16.61 24.86
N GLU A 440 30.66 16.76 24.57
CA GLU A 440 31.76 15.96 25.15
C GLU A 440 31.50 14.44 25.11
N GLY A 441 31.04 13.92 23.95
CA GLY A 441 30.72 12.49 23.76
C GLY A 441 29.34 12.07 24.25
N PHE A 442 28.61 12.92 24.96
CA PHE A 442 27.19 12.70 25.28
C PHE A 442 26.32 13.24 24.17
N ASP A 443 25.40 12.43 23.69
CA ASP A 443 24.36 12.79 22.72
C ASP A 443 23.02 12.30 23.23
N THR A 444 22.02 13.18 23.18
CA THR A 444 20.64 12.81 23.53
C THR A 444 19.64 13.55 22.67
N ARG A 445 18.51 12.91 22.39
CA ARG A 445 17.43 13.50 21.59
C ARG A 445 16.06 12.96 21.99
N VAL A 446 15.08 13.85 21.84
CA VAL A 446 13.65 13.53 21.89
C VAL A 446 13.07 13.88 20.53
N SER A 447 12.46 12.91 19.89
CA SER A 447 11.78 13.09 18.60
C SER A 447 10.28 12.92 18.78
N MET A 448 9.50 13.78 18.11
CA MET A 448 8.05 13.70 18.02
C MET A 448 7.66 13.53 16.55
N ARG A 449 6.77 12.60 16.28
CA ARG A 449 6.10 12.43 14.99
C ARG A 449 4.60 12.58 15.22
N TYR A 450 3.98 13.49 14.49
CA TYR A 450 2.54 13.73 14.49
C TYR A 450 2.00 13.60 13.07
N ARG A 451 0.86 12.95 12.93
CA ARG A 451 0.03 13.01 11.74
C ARG A 451 -1.44 13.10 12.14
N SER A 452 -2.21 13.87 11.39
CA SER A 452 -3.65 13.95 11.58
C SER A 452 -4.35 12.69 11.03
N GLU A 453 -5.62 12.54 11.37
CA GLU A 453 -6.50 11.55 10.77
C GLU A 453 -6.41 11.55 9.24
N TYR A 454 -6.59 10.38 8.63
CA TYR A 454 -6.61 10.22 7.17
C TYR A 454 -7.48 9.05 6.73
N VAL A 455 -7.98 9.13 5.48
CA VAL A 455 -8.77 8.07 4.86
C VAL A 455 -7.87 6.87 4.55
N SER A 456 -8.29 5.67 4.92
CA SER A 456 -7.61 4.43 4.59
C SER A 456 -7.70 4.14 3.07
N GLU A 457 -6.68 3.49 2.53
CA GLU A 457 -6.71 2.94 1.17
C GLU A 457 -7.64 1.72 1.06
N GLN A 458 -8.04 1.14 2.18
CA GLN A 458 -8.90 -0.03 2.23
C GLN A 458 -10.30 0.38 2.69
N VAL A 459 -11.29 -0.04 1.92
CA VAL A 459 -12.69 0.00 2.35
C VAL A 459 -12.95 -1.23 3.22
N ALA A 460 -13.40 -1.01 4.46
CA ALA A 460 -13.45 -2.10 5.44
C ALA A 460 -14.68 -3.00 5.29
N VAL A 461 -15.84 -2.46 4.92
CA VAL A 461 -17.11 -3.19 4.73
C VAL A 461 -17.95 -2.44 3.72
N ASP A 462 -18.32 -3.05 2.60
CA ASP A 462 -19.29 -2.55 1.62
C ASP A 462 -19.31 -1.01 1.46
N SER A 463 -18.38 -0.42 0.74
CA SER A 463 -18.36 1.03 0.47
C SER A 463 -18.23 1.97 1.69
N GLN A 464 -18.06 1.45 2.89
CA GLN A 464 -17.83 2.26 4.07
C GLN A 464 -16.36 2.65 4.20
N LEU A 465 -16.06 3.95 4.16
CA LEU A 465 -14.69 4.45 4.35
C LEU A 465 -14.21 4.14 5.77
N ALA A 466 -12.97 3.69 5.87
CA ALA A 466 -12.25 3.58 7.12
C ALA A 466 -11.28 4.76 7.28
N PHE A 467 -11.14 5.23 8.49
CA PHE A 467 -10.22 6.32 8.84
C PHE A 467 -9.21 5.81 9.85
N PHE A 468 -7.98 6.26 9.70
CA PHE A 468 -6.97 6.13 10.75
C PHE A 468 -7.00 7.38 11.61
N ASP A 469 -7.12 7.20 12.94
CA ASP A 469 -7.07 8.30 13.91
C ASP A 469 -5.74 9.06 13.83
N ALA A 470 -5.76 10.31 14.29
CA ALA A 470 -4.53 11.07 14.49
C ALA A 470 -3.62 10.36 15.50
N GLU A 471 -2.31 10.36 15.23
CA GLU A 471 -1.31 9.76 16.12
C GLU A 471 -0.18 10.72 16.48
N THR A 472 0.35 10.60 17.69
CA THR A 472 1.52 11.35 18.17
C THR A 472 2.50 10.43 18.87
N ILE A 473 3.61 10.14 18.22
CA ILE A 473 4.62 9.21 18.72
C ILE A 473 5.84 9.99 19.20
N PHE A 474 6.28 9.72 20.44
CA PHE A 474 7.52 10.23 21.00
C PHE A 474 8.56 9.12 21.10
N ASP A 475 9.76 9.41 20.60
CA ASP A 475 10.93 8.54 20.70
C ASP A 475 12.03 9.26 21.49
N TYR A 476 12.76 8.52 22.31
CA TYR A 476 13.90 9.01 23.07
C TYR A 476 15.15 8.20 22.76
N GLN A 477 16.28 8.89 22.61
CA GLN A 477 17.58 8.24 22.47
C GLN A 477 18.62 9.00 23.29
N ALA A 478 19.53 8.25 23.93
CA ALA A 478 20.75 8.81 24.53
C ALA A 478 21.93 7.89 24.23
N SER A 479 23.10 8.48 24.01
CA SER A 479 24.35 7.74 23.86
C SER A 479 25.50 8.45 24.53
N TYR A 480 26.50 7.68 24.95
CA TYR A 480 27.73 8.22 25.51
C TYR A 480 28.94 7.50 24.92
N ALA A 481 29.78 8.26 24.25
CA ALA A 481 31.05 7.78 23.70
C ALA A 481 32.19 8.09 24.69
N MET A 482 32.88 7.07 25.14
CA MET A 482 34.00 7.16 26.07
C MET A 482 35.33 7.27 25.32
N ASP A 483 36.33 7.87 25.92
CA ASP A 483 37.67 8.04 25.32
C ASP A 483 38.39 6.71 24.99
N ASN A 484 37.97 5.62 25.63
CA ASN A 484 38.52 4.27 25.37
C ASN A 484 37.88 3.56 24.17
N GLY A 485 37.06 4.24 23.36
CA GLY A 485 36.40 3.69 22.18
C GLY A 485 35.09 2.94 22.47
N LEU A 486 34.64 2.86 23.72
CA LEU A 486 33.34 2.28 24.08
C LEU A 486 32.24 3.33 23.93
N LYS A 487 31.16 3.00 23.22
CA LYS A 487 29.93 3.79 23.13
C LYS A 487 28.76 3.00 23.71
N LEU A 488 28.03 3.61 24.61
CA LEU A 488 26.77 3.06 25.16
C LEU A 488 25.58 3.74 24.48
N LEU A 489 24.49 2.99 24.28
CA LEU A 489 23.24 3.46 23.66
C LEU A 489 22.04 3.02 24.49
N LEU A 490 21.14 3.94 24.75
CA LEU A 490 19.78 3.72 25.23
C LEU A 490 18.81 4.29 24.19
N GLN A 491 17.80 3.50 23.80
CA GLN A 491 16.73 3.96 22.94
C GLN A 491 15.39 3.48 23.49
N VAL A 492 14.39 4.36 23.46
CA VAL A 492 13.01 4.07 23.83
C VAL A 492 12.11 4.55 22.70
N ASN A 493 11.47 3.61 22.00
CA ASN A 493 10.50 3.93 20.96
C ASN A 493 9.09 3.92 21.54
N ASN A 494 8.24 4.79 21.00
CA ASN A 494 6.86 4.96 21.42
C ASN A 494 6.77 5.22 22.93
N LEU A 495 7.45 6.24 23.42
CA LEU A 495 7.57 6.57 24.86
C LEU A 495 6.20 6.76 25.55
N THR A 496 5.22 7.25 24.83
CA THR A 496 3.85 7.52 25.28
C THR A 496 2.92 6.32 25.17
N ASP A 497 3.37 5.21 24.55
CA ASP A 497 2.53 4.03 24.30
C ASP A 497 1.32 4.32 23.39
N GLU A 498 1.54 5.13 22.36
CA GLU A 498 0.51 5.52 21.41
C GLU A 498 0.01 4.31 20.62
N PRO A 499 -1.29 4.00 20.63
CA PRO A 499 -1.88 2.94 19.82
C PRO A 499 -2.19 3.44 18.41
N ASN A 500 -2.18 2.54 17.43
CA ASN A 500 -2.78 2.81 16.13
C ASN A 500 -4.26 2.43 16.16
N LYS A 501 -5.14 3.33 15.72
CA LYS A 501 -6.59 3.15 15.75
C LYS A 501 -7.21 3.44 14.40
N THR A 502 -8.29 2.71 14.09
CA THR A 502 -9.15 3.00 12.95
C THR A 502 -10.59 3.10 13.37
N ASP A 503 -11.37 3.89 12.65
CA ASP A 503 -12.81 3.97 12.76
C ASP A 503 -13.50 4.04 11.39
N PHE A 504 -14.83 4.10 11.36
CA PHE A 504 -15.66 4.18 10.16
C PHE A 504 -16.34 5.54 10.01
N GLY A 505 -15.59 6.63 10.23
CA GLY A 505 -16.04 8.00 10.09
C GLY A 505 -16.83 8.53 11.31
N GLN A 506 -16.93 7.73 12.37
CA GLN A 506 -17.51 8.14 13.65
C GLN A 506 -16.76 7.48 14.81
N PRO A 507 -16.36 8.22 15.86
CA PRO A 507 -15.59 7.67 16.99
C PRO A 507 -16.26 6.50 17.71
N GLN A 508 -17.60 6.35 17.57
CA GLN A 508 -18.38 5.25 18.15
C GLN A 508 -18.33 3.97 17.29
N GLN A 509 -17.90 4.09 16.05
CA GLN A 509 -17.75 2.98 15.10
C GLN A 509 -16.30 2.56 15.02
N THR A 510 -15.75 2.13 16.16
CA THR A 510 -14.36 1.68 16.26
C THR A 510 -14.10 0.51 15.31
N GLY A 511 -13.09 0.64 14.48
CA GLY A 511 -12.55 -0.42 13.64
C GLY A 511 -11.54 -1.28 14.43
N THR A 512 -10.26 -1.06 14.21
CA THR A 512 -9.17 -1.80 14.85
C THR A 512 -8.42 -0.93 15.84
N ILE A 513 -8.02 -1.49 16.97
CA ILE A 513 -7.08 -0.88 17.91
C ILE A 513 -5.86 -1.79 18.01
N GLN A 514 -4.69 -1.28 17.61
CA GLN A 514 -3.43 -1.99 17.65
C GLN A 514 -2.49 -1.34 18.65
N THR A 515 -2.09 -2.08 19.69
CA THR A 515 -1.15 -1.62 20.71
C THR A 515 0.20 -2.31 20.48
N PHE A 516 1.22 -1.54 20.13
CA PHE A 516 2.57 -2.06 19.91
C PHE A 516 3.44 -1.99 21.16
N GLY A 517 3.02 -1.20 22.14
CA GLY A 517 3.76 -1.00 23.39
C GLY A 517 5.01 -0.11 23.22
N ARG A 518 5.69 0.10 24.32
CA ARG A 518 7.01 0.75 24.37
C ARG A 518 8.09 -0.25 24.08
N GLN A 519 9.06 0.12 23.26
CA GLN A 519 10.20 -0.72 22.93
C GLN A 519 11.48 -0.12 23.52
N TYR A 520 12.24 -0.92 24.26
CA TYR A 520 13.47 -0.49 24.92
C TYR A 520 14.65 -1.23 24.32
N TYR A 521 15.69 -0.46 23.95
CA TYR A 521 16.94 -0.99 23.42
C TYR A 521 18.11 -0.49 24.25
N LEU A 522 18.97 -1.42 24.63
CA LEU A 522 20.27 -1.16 25.22
C LEU A 522 21.35 -1.72 24.28
N GLY A 523 22.29 -0.91 23.93
CA GLY A 523 23.37 -1.30 23.02
C GLY A 523 24.73 -0.80 23.47
N PHE A 524 25.77 -1.44 22.98
CA PHE A 524 27.12 -0.96 23.08
C PHE A 524 27.88 -1.24 21.79
N SER A 525 28.81 -0.36 21.46
CA SER A 525 29.78 -0.56 20.38
C SER A 525 31.19 -0.22 20.89
N TYR A 526 32.18 -0.90 20.32
CA TYR A 526 33.57 -0.65 20.64
C TYR A 526 34.35 -0.47 19.35
N SER A 527 35.08 0.67 19.27
CA SER A 527 35.96 1.00 18.16
C SER A 527 37.39 0.99 18.66
N MET A 528 38.27 0.17 18.02
CA MET A 528 39.69 0.09 18.31
C MET A 528 40.48 1.11 17.51
#